data_fcdea5d662270b580a6f0999a146395c
#
_entry.id   fcdea5d662270b580a6f0999a146395c
#
_cell.length_a   1.000
_cell.length_b   1.000
_cell.length_c   1.000
_cell.angle_alpha   90.00
_cell.angle_beta   90.00
_cell.angle_gamma   90.00
#
_symmetry.space_group_name_H-M   'P 1'
#
loop_
_entity.id
_entity.type
_entity.pdbx_description
1 polymer ?
#
loop_
_entity_poly.entity_id
_entity_poly.type
_entity_poly.pdbx_seq_one_letter_code
_entity_poly.pdbx_strand_id
1 'polypeptide(L)'
;MTTAWTNATDIDLSDTDFWARPPAEREAAFARLRSENPFSFHAEPVVPFIPAGPGYYAVTRHADVETISSQPAVFCSGAGAVSIADMPAELNEFYGSVISMDDPRHAKIRRIVARAFTPRMLEKVMDSVERLASDLVAEARRRAEEGDGTFDLVKEISAPLPLRVICDMMGVPPQDHDLVLRNTNIVLSGGDPEYVADENEAVRIALEAGAALAALMTRMAEERAQQPTADLTSALVHAEVDGERLTHQEIASFFILLCGRQ
;
A
#
# COMPACT_ATOMS: atom_id res chain seq x y z
N MET A 1 26.13 -21.54 14.07
CA MET A 1 25.45 -22.85 14.19
C MET A 1 24.01 -22.63 13.81
N THR A 2 23.59 -23.05 12.64
CA THR A 2 22.23 -22.93 12.14
C THR A 2 21.34 -23.89 12.91
N THR A 3 20.48 -23.38 13.77
CA THR A 3 19.46 -24.20 14.46
C THR A 3 18.47 -24.67 13.40
N ALA A 4 18.60 -25.91 12.95
CA ALA A 4 17.57 -26.54 12.16
C ALA A 4 16.30 -26.64 13.01
N TRP A 5 15.17 -26.17 12.47
CA TRP A 5 13.85 -26.32 13.11
C TRP A 5 13.57 -27.77 13.39
N THR A 6 13.37 -28.15 14.64
CA THR A 6 13.10 -29.55 15.00
C THR A 6 11.62 -29.90 14.87
N ASN A 7 10.72 -28.93 15.06
CA ASN A 7 9.26 -29.08 14.91
C ASN A 7 8.65 -27.86 14.19
N ALA A 8 7.50 -28.05 13.53
CA ALA A 8 6.75 -26.93 12.93
C ALA A 8 6.21 -25.95 13.99
N THR A 9 6.01 -26.40 15.23
CA THR A 9 5.58 -25.58 16.37
C THR A 9 6.65 -24.65 16.90
N ASP A 10 7.92 -24.85 16.51
CA ASP A 10 9.03 -24.00 16.95
C ASP A 10 9.25 -22.80 16.00
N ILE A 11 8.43 -22.71 14.92
CA ILE A 11 8.49 -21.64 13.93
C ILE A 11 7.54 -20.54 14.37
N ASP A 12 8.08 -19.39 14.75
CA ASP A 12 7.31 -18.18 15.04
C ASP A 12 7.45 -17.19 13.87
N LEU A 13 6.35 -16.94 13.17
CA LEU A 13 6.30 -16.00 12.04
C LEU A 13 6.15 -14.54 12.50
N SER A 14 5.92 -14.30 13.80
CA SER A 14 5.86 -12.96 14.40
C SER A 14 7.21 -12.50 14.91
N ASP A 15 8.18 -13.40 15.03
CA ASP A 15 9.55 -13.07 15.41
C ASP A 15 10.27 -12.39 14.25
N THR A 16 10.72 -11.15 14.46
CA THR A 16 11.51 -10.39 13.49
C THR A 16 12.80 -11.07 13.09
N ASP A 17 13.44 -11.81 14.03
CA ASP A 17 14.66 -12.57 13.77
C ASP A 17 14.43 -13.72 12.78
N PHE A 18 13.21 -14.25 12.70
CA PHE A 18 12.83 -15.22 11.66
C PHE A 18 12.99 -14.61 10.25
N TRP A 19 12.53 -13.39 10.04
CA TRP A 19 12.57 -12.73 8.74
C TRP A 19 13.96 -12.26 8.33
N ALA A 20 14.87 -12.03 9.31
CA ALA A 20 16.27 -11.72 9.09
C ALA A 20 17.11 -12.94 8.65
N ARG A 21 16.57 -14.17 8.74
CA ARG A 21 17.29 -15.40 8.34
C ARG A 21 17.49 -15.49 6.84
N PRO A 22 18.52 -16.23 6.39
CA PRO A 22 18.76 -16.50 4.98
C PRO A 22 17.52 -17.09 4.29
N PRO A 23 17.24 -16.74 3.00
CA PRO A 23 16.10 -17.24 2.26
C PRO A 23 15.91 -18.75 2.33
N ALA A 24 16.98 -19.53 2.18
CA ALA A 24 16.93 -21.00 2.22
C ALA A 24 16.40 -21.54 3.56
N GLU A 25 16.73 -20.90 4.69
CA GLU A 25 16.20 -21.29 6.01
C GLU A 25 14.71 -20.99 6.14
N ARG A 26 14.27 -19.82 5.66
CA ARG A 26 12.86 -19.45 5.63
C ARG A 26 12.04 -20.38 4.72
N GLU A 27 12.57 -20.71 3.54
CA GLU A 27 11.94 -21.69 2.64
C GLU A 27 11.79 -23.07 3.27
N ALA A 28 12.82 -23.56 3.98
CA ALA A 28 12.76 -24.83 4.72
C ALA A 28 11.71 -24.79 5.83
N ALA A 29 11.60 -23.67 6.57
CA ALA A 29 10.57 -23.46 7.60
C ALA A 29 9.16 -23.48 6.98
N PHE A 30 8.93 -22.74 5.89
CA PHE A 30 7.64 -22.77 5.18
C PHE A 30 7.31 -24.13 4.56
N ALA A 31 8.29 -24.87 4.02
CA ALA A 31 8.08 -26.24 3.55
C ALA A 31 7.58 -27.14 4.68
N ARG A 32 8.14 -26.95 5.87
CA ARG A 32 7.74 -27.68 7.07
C ARG A 32 6.34 -27.31 7.55
N LEU A 33 6.02 -26.00 7.62
CA LEU A 33 4.67 -25.53 7.94
C LEU A 33 3.64 -26.12 6.95
N ARG A 34 3.92 -26.11 5.66
CA ARG A 34 3.02 -26.70 4.65
C ARG A 34 2.74 -28.18 4.85
N SER A 35 3.73 -28.93 5.33
CA SER A 35 3.59 -30.38 5.49
C SER A 35 3.00 -30.79 6.85
N GLU A 36 3.40 -30.12 7.93
CA GLU A 36 3.13 -30.53 9.30
C GLU A 36 2.04 -29.69 9.99
N ASN A 37 1.97 -28.37 9.71
CA ASN A 37 1.03 -27.45 10.35
C ASN A 37 0.62 -26.30 9.38
N PRO A 38 -0.19 -26.59 8.34
CA PRO A 38 -0.52 -25.60 7.31
C PRO A 38 -1.39 -24.44 7.75
N PHE A 39 -1.99 -24.53 8.94
CA PHE A 39 -2.76 -23.49 9.63
C PHE A 39 -2.12 -23.21 10.99
N SER A 40 -0.88 -22.74 11.00
CA SER A 40 -0.18 -22.43 12.24
C SER A 40 -0.72 -21.16 12.87
N PHE A 41 -0.98 -21.23 14.19
CA PHE A 41 -1.39 -20.05 14.97
C PHE A 41 -0.16 -19.33 15.52
N HIS A 42 -0.17 -18.00 15.41
CA HIS A 42 0.88 -17.13 15.93
C HIS A 42 0.27 -15.98 16.73
N ALA A 43 0.98 -15.53 17.76
CA ALA A 43 0.66 -14.26 18.41
C ALA A 43 0.92 -13.10 17.45
N GLU A 44 0.25 -11.98 17.62
CA GLU A 44 0.58 -10.79 16.84
C GLU A 44 1.94 -10.20 17.22
N PRO A 45 2.65 -9.59 16.26
CA PRO A 45 3.86 -8.83 16.58
C PRO A 45 3.50 -7.65 17.49
N VAL A 46 4.38 -7.34 18.42
CA VAL A 46 4.20 -6.18 19.30
C VAL A 46 4.45 -4.90 18.49
N VAL A 47 3.41 -4.07 18.36
CA VAL A 47 3.51 -2.75 17.74
C VAL A 47 3.35 -1.70 18.83
N PRO A 48 4.28 -0.73 18.97
CA PRO A 48 4.16 0.32 19.97
C PRO A 48 2.82 1.06 19.88
N PHE A 49 2.17 1.29 21.00
CA PHE A 49 0.89 2.01 21.13
C PHE A 49 -0.35 1.32 20.54
N ILE A 50 -0.21 0.14 19.94
CA ILE A 50 -1.31 -0.68 19.45
C ILE A 50 -1.48 -1.85 20.40
N PRO A 51 -2.66 -2.06 21.02
CA PRO A 51 -2.92 -3.24 21.84
C PRO A 51 -2.75 -4.51 21.00
N ALA A 52 -2.11 -5.53 21.56
CA ALA A 52 -2.03 -6.83 20.91
C ALA A 52 -3.43 -7.41 20.74
N GLY A 53 -3.74 -7.87 19.55
CA GLY A 53 -4.98 -8.59 19.26
C GLY A 53 -4.90 -10.07 19.66
N PRO A 54 -5.87 -10.89 19.22
CA PRO A 54 -5.99 -12.29 19.60
C PRO A 54 -4.94 -13.21 18.98
N GLY A 55 -4.17 -12.73 18.01
CA GLY A 55 -3.27 -13.52 17.18
C GLY A 55 -3.88 -13.88 15.82
N TYR A 56 -3.13 -14.60 15.01
CA TYR A 56 -3.53 -14.92 13.63
C TYR A 56 -3.16 -16.35 13.22
N TYR A 57 -3.87 -16.86 12.22
CA TYR A 57 -3.53 -18.10 11.54
C TYR A 57 -2.75 -17.84 10.25
N ALA A 58 -1.54 -18.38 10.15
CA ALA A 58 -0.77 -18.36 8.91
C ALA A 58 -1.23 -19.51 8.01
N VAL A 59 -1.68 -19.17 6.80
CA VAL A 59 -2.14 -20.14 5.79
C VAL A 59 -1.05 -20.34 4.76
N THR A 60 -0.47 -21.54 4.68
CA THR A 60 0.76 -21.77 3.91
C THR A 60 0.59 -22.63 2.66
N ARG A 61 -0.57 -23.25 2.42
CA ARG A 61 -0.84 -24.04 1.21
C ARG A 61 -1.61 -23.22 0.18
N HIS A 62 -1.22 -23.27 -1.07
CA HIS A 62 -1.86 -22.53 -2.17
C HIS A 62 -3.37 -22.80 -2.24
N ALA A 63 -3.80 -24.05 -2.20
CA ALA A 63 -5.22 -24.42 -2.30
C ALA A 63 -6.05 -23.84 -1.13
N ASP A 64 -5.47 -23.73 0.06
CA ASP A 64 -6.14 -23.16 1.23
C ASP A 64 -6.25 -21.63 1.09
N VAL A 65 -5.18 -20.97 0.59
CA VAL A 65 -5.21 -19.52 0.28
C VAL A 65 -6.26 -19.23 -0.79
N GLU A 66 -6.33 -20.04 -1.86
CA GLU A 66 -7.33 -19.89 -2.91
C GLU A 66 -8.76 -20.06 -2.35
N THR A 67 -8.96 -21.06 -1.49
CA THR A 67 -10.25 -21.30 -0.84
C THR A 67 -10.68 -20.11 0.04
N ILE A 68 -9.77 -19.58 0.85
CA ILE A 68 -10.04 -18.44 1.73
C ILE A 68 -10.33 -17.17 0.90
N SER A 69 -9.48 -16.88 -0.07
CA SER A 69 -9.61 -15.65 -0.88
C SER A 69 -10.85 -15.63 -1.77
N SER A 70 -11.40 -16.81 -2.12
CA SER A 70 -12.60 -16.92 -2.94
C SER A 70 -13.92 -16.91 -2.16
N GLN A 71 -13.88 -16.88 -0.82
CA GLN A 71 -15.06 -16.94 0.04
C GLN A 71 -15.18 -15.70 0.97
N PRO A 72 -15.34 -14.48 0.42
CA PRO A 72 -15.37 -13.24 1.22
C PRO A 72 -16.56 -13.17 2.20
N ALA A 73 -17.61 -13.93 1.97
CA ALA A 73 -18.74 -14.02 2.91
C ALA A 73 -18.41 -14.76 4.20
N VAL A 74 -17.33 -15.56 4.21
CA VAL A 74 -16.85 -16.32 5.38
C VAL A 74 -15.59 -15.70 5.95
N PHE A 75 -14.67 -15.31 5.07
CA PHE A 75 -13.37 -14.71 5.41
C PHE A 75 -13.40 -13.23 5.03
N CYS A 76 -13.82 -12.41 5.99
CA CYS A 76 -14.00 -10.98 5.78
C CYS A 76 -12.66 -10.21 5.77
N SER A 77 -12.64 -9.07 5.06
CA SER A 77 -11.50 -8.15 5.00
C SER A 77 -11.63 -6.96 5.94
N GLY A 78 -12.87 -6.64 6.36
CA GLY A 78 -13.15 -5.44 7.15
C GLY A 78 -12.55 -5.45 8.56
N ALA A 79 -12.23 -6.62 9.09
CA ALA A 79 -11.58 -6.73 10.40
C ALA A 79 -10.07 -6.43 10.37
N GLY A 80 -9.42 -6.56 9.21
CA GLY A 80 -8.00 -6.27 9.04
C GLY A 80 -7.43 -6.99 7.82
N ALA A 81 -7.20 -6.27 6.73
CA ALA A 81 -6.75 -6.86 5.46
C ALA A 81 -5.31 -6.52 5.08
N VAL A 82 -4.71 -5.51 5.70
CA VAL A 82 -3.41 -4.94 5.24
C VAL A 82 -2.27 -5.13 6.22
N SER A 83 -2.55 -5.51 7.46
CA SER A 83 -1.53 -5.76 8.49
C SER A 83 -1.82 -7.04 9.26
N ILE A 84 -0.77 -7.63 9.87
CA ILE A 84 -0.92 -8.78 10.78
C ILE A 84 -1.45 -8.29 12.12
N ALA A 85 -0.95 -7.14 12.62
CA ALA A 85 -1.45 -6.54 13.84
C ALA A 85 -2.82 -5.90 13.61
N ASP A 86 -3.72 -6.11 14.54
CA ASP A 86 -5.06 -5.51 14.51
C ASP A 86 -4.98 -4.00 14.71
N MET A 87 -5.29 -3.25 13.66
CA MET A 87 -5.33 -1.79 13.69
C MET A 87 -6.70 -1.31 14.19
N PRO A 88 -6.78 -0.14 14.86
CA PRO A 88 -8.07 0.51 15.11
C PRO A 88 -8.89 0.62 13.81
N ALA A 89 -10.20 0.36 13.91
CA ALA A 89 -11.07 0.24 12.73
C ALA A 89 -10.99 1.43 11.78
N GLU A 90 -10.92 2.65 12.34
CA GLU A 90 -10.83 3.89 11.56
C GLU A 90 -9.51 3.99 10.77
N LEU A 91 -8.40 3.54 11.36
CA LEU A 91 -7.09 3.51 10.70
C LEU A 91 -7.05 2.40 9.65
N ASN A 92 -7.57 1.21 9.97
CA ASN A 92 -7.66 0.10 9.04
C ASN A 92 -8.49 0.48 7.80
N GLU A 93 -9.63 1.15 7.97
CA GLU A 93 -10.44 1.63 6.87
C GLU A 93 -9.73 2.74 6.09
N PHE A 94 -9.10 3.69 6.77
CA PHE A 94 -8.44 4.82 6.13
C PHE A 94 -7.24 4.40 5.26
N TYR A 95 -6.35 3.56 5.78
CA TYR A 95 -5.17 3.09 5.03
C TYR A 95 -5.48 1.92 4.08
N GLY A 96 -6.40 1.06 4.46
CA GLY A 96 -6.81 -0.09 3.65
C GLY A 96 -7.79 0.27 2.53
N SER A 97 -8.54 1.38 2.68
CA SER A 97 -9.53 1.78 1.69
C SER A 97 -10.44 0.62 1.29
N VAL A 98 -10.72 0.48 -0.01
CA VAL A 98 -11.59 -0.56 -0.56
C VAL A 98 -11.13 -2.00 -0.24
N ILE A 99 -9.85 -2.24 0.04
CA ILE A 99 -9.36 -3.59 0.39
C ILE A 99 -9.64 -3.99 1.84
N SER A 100 -9.90 -3.03 2.73
CA SER A 100 -10.31 -3.25 4.13
C SER A 100 -11.82 -3.10 4.30
N MET A 101 -12.60 -3.48 3.30
CA MET A 101 -14.06 -3.43 3.32
C MET A 101 -14.65 -4.73 2.85
N ASP A 102 -15.87 -5.01 3.32
CA ASP A 102 -16.70 -6.14 2.89
C ASP A 102 -17.94 -5.66 2.15
N ASP A 103 -18.63 -6.58 1.48
CA ASP A 103 -19.91 -6.31 0.85
C ASP A 103 -21.01 -5.98 1.89
N PRO A 104 -21.95 -5.09 1.57
CA PRO A 104 -22.18 -4.46 0.24
C PRO A 104 -21.34 -3.20 -0.03
N ARG A 105 -20.63 -2.66 0.96
CA ARG A 105 -19.88 -1.40 0.83
C ARG A 105 -18.72 -1.53 -0.15
N HIS A 106 -17.94 -2.62 -0.07
CA HIS A 106 -16.85 -2.92 -1.01
C HIS A 106 -17.34 -2.89 -2.46
N ALA A 107 -18.36 -3.68 -2.79
CA ALA A 107 -18.88 -3.77 -4.17
C ALA A 107 -19.37 -2.41 -4.69
N LYS A 108 -19.96 -1.58 -3.82
CA LYS A 108 -20.44 -0.25 -4.15
C LYS A 108 -19.28 0.70 -4.49
N ILE A 109 -18.31 0.87 -3.59
CA ILE A 109 -17.16 1.75 -3.81
C ILE A 109 -16.37 1.29 -5.03
N ARG A 110 -16.13 -0.02 -5.16
CA ARG A 110 -15.43 -0.58 -6.31
C ARG A 110 -16.12 -0.26 -7.64
N ARG A 111 -17.47 -0.27 -7.70
CA ARG A 111 -18.23 0.11 -8.90
C ARG A 111 -18.07 1.59 -9.24
N ILE A 112 -18.08 2.47 -8.23
CA ILE A 112 -17.86 3.91 -8.42
C ILE A 112 -16.45 4.15 -8.97
N VAL A 113 -15.44 3.59 -8.32
CA VAL A 113 -14.04 3.70 -8.73
C VAL A 113 -13.84 3.16 -10.15
N ALA A 114 -14.37 1.97 -10.47
CA ALA A 114 -14.21 1.35 -11.78
C ALA A 114 -14.75 2.22 -12.93
N ARG A 115 -15.82 3.01 -12.69
CA ARG A 115 -16.37 3.94 -13.70
C ARG A 115 -15.43 5.11 -14.03
N ALA A 116 -14.56 5.48 -13.08
CA ALA A 116 -13.59 6.55 -13.31
C ALA A 116 -12.42 6.10 -14.21
N PHE A 117 -12.12 4.79 -14.29
CA PHE A 117 -11.08 4.23 -15.16
C PHE A 117 -11.62 3.94 -16.56
N THR A 118 -11.70 4.97 -17.39
CA THR A 118 -12.16 4.84 -18.78
C THR A 118 -11.00 4.48 -19.71
N PRO A 119 -11.24 3.83 -20.88
CA PRO A 119 -10.19 3.57 -21.88
C PRO A 119 -9.42 4.83 -22.28
N ARG A 120 -10.11 5.96 -22.47
CA ARG A 120 -9.48 7.24 -22.81
C ARG A 120 -8.56 7.76 -21.69
N MET A 121 -8.90 7.50 -20.43
CA MET A 121 -8.02 7.87 -19.31
C MET A 121 -6.78 6.99 -19.29
N LEU A 122 -6.94 5.67 -19.54
CA LEU A 122 -5.83 4.72 -19.60
C LEU A 122 -4.87 5.03 -20.76
N GLU A 123 -5.36 5.43 -21.94
CA GLU A 123 -4.51 5.89 -23.04
C GLU A 123 -3.62 7.07 -22.63
N LYS A 124 -4.19 8.08 -21.96
CA LYS A 124 -3.40 9.21 -21.44
C LYS A 124 -2.34 8.81 -20.42
N VAL A 125 -2.66 7.83 -19.57
CA VAL A 125 -1.70 7.27 -18.62
C VAL A 125 -0.53 6.61 -19.36
N MET A 126 -0.79 5.83 -20.41
CA MET A 126 0.25 5.19 -21.21
C MET A 126 1.19 6.22 -21.85
N ASP A 127 0.64 7.27 -22.46
CA ASP A 127 1.44 8.38 -23.04
C ASP A 127 2.30 9.07 -21.96
N SER A 128 1.76 9.25 -20.75
CA SER A 128 2.48 9.82 -19.62
C SER A 128 3.62 8.91 -19.15
N VAL A 129 3.38 7.59 -19.05
CA VAL A 129 4.39 6.59 -18.65
C VAL A 129 5.61 6.63 -19.59
N GLU A 130 5.40 6.59 -20.92
CA GLU A 130 6.50 6.59 -21.89
C GLU A 130 7.35 7.86 -21.79
N ARG A 131 6.70 9.02 -21.67
CA ARG A 131 7.39 10.30 -21.52
C ARG A 131 8.18 10.36 -20.21
N LEU A 132 7.54 10.06 -19.07
CA LEU A 132 8.17 10.07 -17.75
C LEU A 132 9.34 9.09 -17.65
N ALA A 133 9.20 7.89 -18.20
CA ALA A 133 10.27 6.90 -18.22
C ALA A 133 11.48 7.42 -19.02
N SER A 134 11.24 8.02 -20.18
CA SER A 134 12.29 8.62 -21.02
C SER A 134 13.00 9.77 -20.30
N ASP A 135 12.25 10.66 -19.64
CA ASP A 135 12.80 11.80 -18.90
C ASP A 135 13.65 11.34 -17.71
N LEU A 136 13.16 10.35 -16.93
CA LEU A 136 13.89 9.79 -15.78
C LEU A 136 15.19 9.10 -16.21
N VAL A 137 15.15 8.30 -17.28
CA VAL A 137 16.37 7.64 -17.80
C VAL A 137 17.38 8.67 -18.29
N ALA A 138 16.94 9.72 -18.99
CA ALA A 138 17.82 10.79 -19.44
C ALA A 138 18.46 11.53 -18.26
N GLU A 139 17.71 11.83 -17.21
CA GLU A 139 18.20 12.49 -16.01
C GLU A 139 19.17 11.61 -15.22
N ALA A 140 18.84 10.32 -15.02
CA ALA A 140 19.72 9.37 -14.35
C ALA A 140 21.07 9.22 -15.10
N ARG A 141 21.02 9.15 -16.44
CA ARG A 141 22.21 9.11 -17.28
C ARG A 141 23.05 10.38 -17.13
N ARG A 142 22.44 11.56 -17.17
CA ARG A 142 23.15 12.84 -16.98
C ARG A 142 23.86 12.89 -15.63
N ARG A 143 23.18 12.48 -14.54
CA ARG A 143 23.79 12.44 -13.19
C ARG A 143 24.94 11.46 -13.11
N ALA A 144 24.84 10.30 -13.74
CA ALA A 144 25.94 9.34 -13.81
C ALA A 144 27.15 9.93 -14.57
N GLU A 145 26.92 10.60 -15.70
CA GLU A 145 27.98 11.25 -16.51
C GLU A 145 28.66 12.42 -15.77
N GLU A 146 27.93 13.14 -14.91
CA GLU A 146 28.45 14.25 -14.08
C GLU A 146 29.11 13.75 -12.78
N GLY A 147 28.85 12.50 -12.36
CA GLY A 147 29.36 11.85 -11.15
C GLY A 147 30.48 10.85 -11.41
N ASP A 148 30.41 9.72 -10.74
CA ASP A 148 31.39 8.62 -10.80
C ASP A 148 31.05 7.55 -11.85
N GLY A 149 30.07 7.77 -12.69
CA GLY A 149 29.56 6.82 -13.68
C GLY A 149 28.46 5.88 -13.18
N THR A 150 28.00 6.07 -11.93
CA THR A 150 26.94 5.26 -11.31
C THR A 150 25.74 6.09 -10.89
N PHE A 151 24.59 5.44 -10.68
CA PHE A 151 23.40 6.03 -10.08
C PHE A 151 22.60 4.99 -9.29
N ASP A 152 21.83 5.43 -8.32
CA ASP A 152 20.91 4.59 -7.59
C ASP A 152 19.63 4.36 -8.39
N LEU A 153 19.45 3.13 -8.89
CA LEU A 153 18.31 2.75 -9.72
C LEU A 153 16.97 2.96 -9.02
N VAL A 154 16.92 2.69 -7.71
CA VAL A 154 15.68 2.86 -6.94
C VAL A 154 15.33 4.33 -6.80
N LYS A 155 16.28 5.15 -6.37
CA LYS A 155 16.06 6.58 -6.12
C LYS A 155 15.78 7.37 -7.41
N GLU A 156 16.48 7.03 -8.49
CA GLU A 156 16.41 7.82 -9.73
C GLU A 156 15.31 7.35 -10.69
N ILE A 157 14.91 6.07 -10.65
CA ILE A 157 13.98 5.51 -11.63
C ILE A 157 12.82 4.76 -10.96
N SER A 158 13.11 3.71 -10.16
CA SER A 158 12.07 2.75 -9.77
C SER A 158 11.04 3.33 -8.82
N ALA A 159 11.42 4.20 -7.88
CA ALA A 159 10.50 4.86 -6.97
C ALA A 159 9.79 6.06 -7.60
N PRO A 160 10.49 6.98 -8.35
CA PRO A 160 9.81 8.13 -8.95
C PRO A 160 8.82 7.78 -10.06
N LEU A 161 9.10 6.76 -10.89
CA LEU A 161 8.29 6.48 -12.07
C LEU A 161 6.84 6.16 -11.73
N PRO A 162 6.51 5.12 -10.94
CA PRO A 162 5.13 4.78 -10.64
C PRO A 162 4.43 5.91 -9.88
N LEU A 163 5.14 6.57 -8.96
CA LEU A 163 4.54 7.65 -8.18
C LEU A 163 4.16 8.86 -9.05
N ARG A 164 5.05 9.30 -9.96
CA ARG A 164 4.75 10.41 -10.88
C ARG A 164 3.59 10.05 -11.81
N VAL A 165 3.50 8.80 -12.27
CA VAL A 165 2.36 8.31 -13.05
C VAL A 165 1.06 8.42 -12.26
N ILE A 166 1.05 8.02 -10.98
CA ILE A 166 -0.12 8.16 -10.09
C ILE A 166 -0.44 9.64 -9.88
N CYS A 167 0.55 10.49 -9.62
CA CYS A 167 0.36 11.92 -9.46
C CYS A 167 -0.26 12.55 -10.72
N ASP A 168 0.28 12.27 -11.91
CA ASP A 168 -0.25 12.77 -13.18
C ASP A 168 -1.69 12.28 -13.41
N MET A 169 -1.95 11.00 -13.16
CA MET A 169 -3.27 10.41 -13.30
C MET A 169 -4.30 11.07 -12.36
N MET A 170 -3.91 11.31 -11.12
CA MET A 170 -4.76 11.97 -10.11
C MET A 170 -4.84 13.50 -10.29
N GLY A 171 -3.99 14.08 -11.14
CA GLY A 171 -3.92 15.52 -11.38
C GLY A 171 -3.24 16.28 -10.24
N VAL A 172 -2.32 15.62 -9.51
CA VAL A 172 -1.49 16.27 -8.48
C VAL A 172 -0.55 17.27 -9.14
N PRO A 173 -0.51 18.53 -8.69
CA PRO A 173 0.38 19.53 -9.25
C PRO A 173 1.86 19.15 -9.06
N PRO A 174 2.75 19.43 -10.03
CA PRO A 174 4.17 19.07 -9.95
C PRO A 174 4.89 19.53 -8.67
N GLN A 175 4.51 20.67 -8.11
CA GLN A 175 5.09 21.19 -6.86
C GLN A 175 4.74 20.34 -5.63
N ASP A 176 3.70 19.51 -5.69
CA ASP A 176 3.27 18.63 -4.60
C ASP A 176 3.81 17.17 -4.77
N HIS A 177 4.51 16.85 -5.87
CA HIS A 177 5.03 15.49 -6.13
C HIS A 177 6.03 15.03 -5.05
N ASP A 178 6.93 15.91 -4.60
CA ASP A 178 7.90 15.59 -3.54
C ASP A 178 7.22 15.35 -2.19
N LEU A 179 6.14 16.10 -1.90
CA LEU A 179 5.30 15.86 -0.73
C LEU A 179 4.69 14.45 -0.78
N VAL A 180 4.13 14.07 -1.94
CA VAL A 180 3.54 12.75 -2.11
C VAL A 180 4.59 11.65 -1.97
N LEU A 181 5.75 11.77 -2.64
CA LEU A 181 6.84 10.80 -2.57
C LEU A 181 7.31 10.59 -1.11
N ARG A 182 7.63 11.69 -0.44
CA ARG A 182 8.13 11.63 0.94
C ARG A 182 7.13 10.99 1.89
N ASN A 183 5.89 11.45 1.89
CA ASN A 183 4.90 10.95 2.83
C ASN A 183 4.46 9.52 2.51
N THR A 184 4.41 9.12 1.24
CA THR A 184 4.17 7.73 0.85
C THR A 184 5.27 6.81 1.39
N ASN A 185 6.54 7.17 1.21
CA ASN A 185 7.65 6.38 1.73
C ASN A 185 7.59 6.26 3.26
N ILE A 186 7.26 7.33 3.98
CA ILE A 186 7.08 7.28 5.44
C ILE A 186 5.96 6.31 5.83
N VAL A 187 4.79 6.41 5.20
CA VAL A 187 3.64 5.53 5.50
C VAL A 187 3.97 4.05 5.25
N LEU A 188 4.75 3.76 4.21
CA LEU A 188 5.10 2.40 3.81
C LEU A 188 6.33 1.84 4.52
N SER A 189 7.16 2.69 5.11
CA SER A 189 8.45 2.29 5.69
C SER A 189 8.34 1.34 6.87
N GLY A 190 7.18 1.30 7.54
CA GLY A 190 7.01 0.49 8.75
C GLY A 190 7.96 0.87 9.89
N GLY A 191 8.48 2.11 9.87
CA GLY A 191 9.46 2.58 10.86
C GLY A 191 10.92 2.38 10.43
N ASP A 192 11.20 2.08 9.16
CA ASP A 192 12.56 1.97 8.63
C ASP A 192 13.39 3.22 8.98
N PRO A 193 14.59 3.06 9.58
CA PRO A 193 15.46 4.18 9.99
C PRO A 193 15.90 5.10 8.85
N GLU A 194 15.80 4.68 7.59
CA GLU A 194 16.03 5.57 6.43
C GLU A 194 14.98 6.70 6.38
N TYR A 195 13.75 6.45 6.84
CA TYR A 195 12.62 7.39 6.78
C TYR A 195 12.20 7.91 8.15
N VAL A 196 12.43 7.14 9.21
CA VAL A 196 12.03 7.45 10.58
C VAL A 196 13.20 7.22 11.53
N ALA A 197 13.84 8.30 11.99
CA ALA A 197 15.05 8.23 12.79
C ALA A 197 14.85 7.67 14.21
N ASP A 198 13.64 7.73 14.76
CA ASP A 198 13.28 7.22 16.09
C ASP A 198 12.08 6.29 15.98
N GLU A 199 12.29 5.00 16.24
CA GLU A 199 11.24 3.97 16.19
C GLU A 199 10.05 4.30 17.11
N ASN A 200 10.28 4.97 18.25
CA ASN A 200 9.20 5.37 19.16
C ASN A 200 8.27 6.43 18.55
N GLU A 201 8.75 7.17 17.56
CA GLU A 201 7.99 8.19 16.84
C GLU A 201 7.34 7.66 15.54
N ALA A 202 7.64 6.43 15.14
CA ALA A 202 7.27 5.87 13.84
C ALA A 202 5.75 5.96 13.57
N VAL A 203 4.95 5.54 14.55
CA VAL A 203 3.47 5.59 14.41
C VAL A 203 2.97 7.02 14.26
N ARG A 204 3.47 7.95 15.07
CA ARG A 204 3.08 9.37 15.01
C ARG A 204 3.47 9.97 13.67
N ILE A 205 4.70 9.73 13.22
CA ILE A 205 5.21 10.24 11.94
C ILE A 205 4.43 9.66 10.76
N ALA A 206 4.08 8.37 10.80
CA ALA A 206 3.25 7.74 9.77
C ALA A 206 1.83 8.34 9.73
N LEU A 207 1.23 8.61 10.88
CA LEU A 207 -0.08 9.26 10.96
C LEU A 207 -0.05 10.69 10.40
N GLU A 208 1.00 11.46 10.74
CA GLU A 208 1.19 12.82 10.19
C GLU A 208 1.39 12.80 8.67
N ALA A 209 2.18 11.85 8.16
CA ALA A 209 2.38 11.66 6.73
C ALA A 209 1.08 11.29 6.00
N GLY A 210 0.30 10.36 6.56
CA GLY A 210 -1.03 10.01 6.04
C GLY A 210 -2.00 11.19 6.06
N ALA A 211 -2.01 11.98 7.14
CA ALA A 211 -2.83 13.17 7.24
C ALA A 211 -2.44 14.24 6.20
N ALA A 212 -1.15 14.40 5.89
CA ALA A 212 -0.69 15.32 4.85
C ALA A 212 -1.16 14.91 3.45
N LEU A 213 -1.10 13.61 3.13
CA LEU A 213 -1.66 13.07 1.88
C LEU A 213 -3.17 13.26 1.80
N ALA A 214 -3.88 13.00 2.89
CA ALA A 214 -5.33 13.20 2.96
C ALA A 214 -5.72 14.68 2.78
N ALA A 215 -5.00 15.59 3.41
CA ALA A 215 -5.25 17.04 3.28
C ALA A 215 -5.03 17.52 1.83
N LEU A 216 -3.97 17.04 1.16
CA LEU A 216 -3.73 17.32 -0.26
C LEU A 216 -4.92 16.87 -1.11
N MET A 217 -5.36 15.63 -0.95
CA MET A 217 -6.44 15.07 -1.76
C MET A 217 -7.80 15.68 -1.46
N THR A 218 -8.08 16.02 -0.19
CA THR A 218 -9.31 16.74 0.18
C THR A 218 -9.37 18.11 -0.50
N ARG A 219 -8.29 18.88 -0.44
CA ARG A 219 -8.19 20.18 -1.15
C ARG A 219 -8.44 20.01 -2.65
N MET A 220 -7.78 19.03 -3.27
CA MET A 220 -7.94 18.76 -4.70
C MET A 220 -9.38 18.33 -5.04
N ALA A 221 -10.00 17.48 -4.23
CA ALA A 221 -11.38 17.06 -4.45
C ALA A 221 -12.36 18.25 -4.36
N GLU A 222 -12.16 19.16 -3.41
CA GLU A 222 -12.94 20.41 -3.28
C GLU A 222 -12.77 21.31 -4.52
N GLU A 223 -11.55 21.49 -5.00
CA GLU A 223 -11.27 22.25 -6.21
C GLU A 223 -11.93 21.61 -7.45
N ARG A 224 -11.83 20.28 -7.61
CA ARG A 224 -12.40 19.54 -8.73
C ARG A 224 -13.93 19.47 -8.67
N ALA A 225 -14.55 19.56 -7.51
CA ALA A 225 -16.00 19.69 -7.37
C ALA A 225 -16.51 20.99 -7.98
N GLN A 226 -15.73 22.06 -7.92
CA GLN A 226 -16.09 23.38 -8.45
C GLN A 226 -15.58 23.59 -9.88
N GLN A 227 -14.38 23.09 -10.19
CA GLN A 227 -13.72 23.25 -11.48
C GLN A 227 -13.19 21.89 -11.98
N PRO A 228 -14.04 21.10 -12.67
CA PRO A 228 -13.64 19.79 -13.17
C PRO A 228 -12.51 19.89 -14.20
N THR A 229 -11.58 18.94 -14.13
CA THR A 229 -10.49 18.76 -15.08
C THR A 229 -10.52 17.34 -15.66
N ALA A 230 -9.60 17.03 -16.58
CA ALA A 230 -9.57 15.71 -17.22
C ALA A 230 -8.64 14.73 -16.46
N ASP A 231 -8.68 14.76 -15.12
CA ASP A 231 -7.92 13.87 -14.22
C ASP A 231 -8.84 12.86 -13.48
N LEU A 232 -8.21 11.87 -12.83
CA LEU A 232 -8.96 10.83 -12.10
C LEU A 232 -9.66 11.40 -10.87
N THR A 233 -9.08 12.40 -10.19
CA THR A 233 -9.73 13.06 -9.04
C THR A 233 -11.06 13.67 -9.44
N SER A 234 -11.12 14.41 -10.56
CA SER A 234 -12.38 14.92 -11.11
C SER A 234 -13.38 13.81 -11.43
N ALA A 235 -12.90 12.73 -12.05
CA ALA A 235 -13.76 11.59 -12.38
C ALA A 235 -14.33 10.93 -11.12
N LEU A 236 -13.54 10.77 -10.05
CA LEU A 236 -14.00 10.19 -8.79
C LEU A 236 -14.99 11.09 -8.06
N VAL A 237 -14.74 12.40 -8.01
CA VAL A 237 -15.64 13.38 -7.36
C VAL A 237 -17.01 13.39 -8.00
N HIS A 238 -17.09 13.22 -9.34
CA HIS A 238 -18.34 13.28 -10.08
C HIS A 238 -18.95 11.90 -10.38
N ALA A 239 -18.23 10.81 -10.05
CA ALA A 239 -18.74 9.46 -10.24
C ALA A 239 -19.92 9.19 -9.29
N GLU A 240 -21.02 8.68 -9.84
CA GLU A 240 -22.23 8.34 -9.10
C GLU A 240 -22.72 6.95 -9.49
N VAL A 241 -23.11 6.17 -8.50
CA VAL A 241 -23.74 4.87 -8.68
C VAL A 241 -24.94 4.77 -7.73
N ASP A 242 -26.11 4.55 -8.27
CA ASP A 242 -27.37 4.42 -7.52
C ASP A 242 -27.67 5.65 -6.62
N GLY A 243 -27.31 6.87 -7.09
CA GLY A 243 -27.50 8.13 -6.38
C GLY A 243 -26.44 8.43 -5.32
N GLU A 244 -25.40 7.61 -5.22
CA GLU A 244 -24.35 7.77 -4.22
C GLU A 244 -22.99 8.07 -4.84
N ARG A 245 -22.21 8.91 -4.15
CA ARG A 245 -20.88 9.37 -4.53
C ARG A 245 -19.87 9.04 -3.45
N LEU A 246 -18.59 9.07 -3.82
CA LEU A 246 -17.50 8.99 -2.85
C LEU A 246 -17.44 10.30 -2.03
N THR A 247 -17.20 10.16 -0.73
CA THR A 247 -16.79 11.27 0.11
C THR A 247 -15.35 11.69 -0.20
N HIS A 248 -14.95 12.90 0.16
CA HIS A 248 -13.57 13.34 0.00
C HIS A 248 -12.59 12.47 0.79
N GLN A 249 -13.00 11.95 1.94
CA GLN A 249 -12.20 11.02 2.74
C GLN A 249 -12.01 9.67 2.02
N GLU A 250 -13.03 9.13 1.37
CA GLU A 250 -12.91 7.91 0.58
C GLU A 250 -12.01 8.09 -0.65
N ILE A 251 -12.05 9.28 -1.28
CA ILE A 251 -11.13 9.63 -2.38
C ILE A 251 -9.68 9.73 -1.85
N ALA A 252 -9.47 10.36 -0.70
CA ALA A 252 -8.15 10.46 -0.08
C ALA A 252 -7.60 9.09 0.33
N SER A 253 -8.43 8.25 0.94
CA SER A 253 -8.09 6.87 1.29
C SER A 253 -7.72 6.04 0.04
N PHE A 254 -8.48 6.19 -1.04
CA PHE A 254 -8.18 5.53 -2.31
C PHE A 254 -6.86 6.00 -2.93
N PHE A 255 -6.53 7.29 -2.85
CA PHE A 255 -5.24 7.82 -3.28
C PHE A 255 -4.08 7.21 -2.50
N ILE A 256 -4.18 7.16 -1.17
CA ILE A 256 -3.15 6.54 -0.31
C ILE A 256 -2.96 5.07 -0.69
N LEU A 257 -4.04 4.34 -0.94
CA LEU A 257 -3.97 2.96 -1.41
C LEU A 257 -3.26 2.82 -2.76
N LEU A 258 -3.50 3.73 -3.71
CA LEU A 258 -2.81 3.73 -5.01
C LEU A 258 -1.30 3.98 -4.83
N CYS A 259 -0.92 4.96 -4.01
CA CYS A 259 0.47 5.26 -3.72
C CYS A 259 1.18 4.11 -2.99
N GLY A 260 0.47 3.37 -2.14
CA GLY A 260 1.01 2.26 -1.35
C GLY A 260 1.24 0.96 -2.11
N ARG A 261 0.94 0.89 -3.41
CA ARG A 261 1.08 -0.32 -4.25
C ARG A 261 2.16 -0.19 -5.33
N GLN A 262 3.21 0.56 -5.08
CA GLN A 262 4.32 0.77 -6.02
C GLN A 262 5.32 -0.38 -6.03
#